data_85353ebd52119adf69026d63c2c814d3
#
_entry.id   85353ebd52119adf69026d63c2c814d3
#
_cell.length_a   1.000
_cell.length_b   1.000
_cell.length_c   1.000
_cell.angle_alpha   90.00
_cell.angle_beta   90.00
_cell.angle_gamma   90.00
#
_symmetry.space_group_name_H-M   'P 1'
#
loop_
_entity.id
_entity.type
_entity.pdbx_description
1 polymer ?
#
loop_
_entity_poly.entity_id
_entity_poly.type
_entity_poly.pdbx_seq_one_letter_code
_entity_poly.pdbx_strand_id
1 'polypeptide(L)'
;MNDVVQTVIHFVVTFIFSLIFLMGAATVMVYWERKLMAFMQDRVGPLHYGPQGILQSVLDVGKLMFKEDVKSAKTDFIIFRLAPMVFFAPVITAFVVLPFSPYLTAGALGTGIIYYVALSSIDVIGVFMAGWGSNNKYALIGGLRSAAQMISYELPLVLSIVPVVMLTSVLTPGCDSPTANLDVCGVGSISFSQIIAAQMRPESPWLWFFLLQPLGLVIYYTCGLAETNRSPFDLPEAESELVAGYLTEYSGLRWAMFFLGEYGNMTIVSAVATALFLGGWSGPGAAVGFWTGLLGSFWGQVVFNIICVFWFLVKMGGLLTLFVWVRTTLPRLRADQLMRFAWLFLIPLTLINILLTGVLLLLPLGDVARIAISGVANWLLLFIFIFSFRRLTGVNPLGRLPSWLRGRTPSQRVNRPAAAEAKSKGVLAETH
;
A
#
# COMPACT_ATOMS: atom_id res chain seq x y z
N MET A 1 -2.85 -36.78 -19.94
CA MET A 1 -2.51 -37.09 -18.53
C MET A 1 -1.29 -36.30 -18.07
N ASN A 2 -0.23 -36.18 -18.89
CA ASN A 2 0.96 -35.39 -18.53
C ASN A 2 0.68 -33.89 -18.34
N ASP A 3 -0.19 -33.27 -19.14
CA ASP A 3 -0.50 -31.85 -19.06
C ASP A 3 -1.22 -31.48 -17.75
N VAL A 4 -2.17 -32.31 -17.30
CA VAL A 4 -2.87 -32.09 -16.02
C VAL A 4 -1.91 -32.22 -14.83
N VAL A 5 -1.03 -33.24 -14.87
CA VAL A 5 -0.02 -33.46 -13.83
C VAL A 5 0.95 -32.27 -13.78
N GLN A 6 1.41 -31.79 -14.94
CA GLN A 6 2.31 -30.66 -15.03
C GLN A 6 1.65 -29.36 -14.52
N THR A 7 0.38 -29.13 -14.84
CA THR A 7 -0.39 -27.97 -14.33
C THR A 7 -0.55 -28.03 -12.81
N VAL A 8 -0.85 -29.20 -12.25
CA VAL A 8 -0.97 -29.40 -10.79
C VAL A 8 0.38 -29.15 -10.09
N ILE A 9 1.47 -29.71 -10.63
CA ILE A 9 2.80 -29.49 -10.07
C ILE A 9 3.15 -27.99 -10.09
N HIS A 10 2.92 -27.33 -11.21
CA HIS A 10 3.17 -25.91 -11.34
C HIS A 10 2.36 -25.07 -10.31
N PHE A 11 1.08 -25.40 -10.14
CA PHE A 11 0.24 -24.74 -9.15
C PHE A 11 0.77 -24.93 -7.72
N VAL A 12 1.13 -26.16 -7.34
CA VAL A 12 1.65 -26.46 -6.00
C VAL A 12 2.98 -25.75 -5.74
N VAL A 13 3.90 -25.80 -6.71
CA VAL A 13 5.20 -25.11 -6.59
C VAL A 13 5.01 -23.60 -6.44
N THR A 14 4.12 -23.03 -7.23
CA THR A 14 3.80 -21.58 -7.18
C THR A 14 3.19 -21.19 -5.85
N PHE A 15 2.25 -21.99 -5.34
CA PHE A 15 1.63 -21.74 -4.04
C PHE A 15 2.64 -21.79 -2.90
N ILE A 16 3.51 -22.81 -2.87
CA ILE A 16 4.59 -22.93 -1.87
C ILE A 16 5.56 -21.75 -1.97
N PHE A 17 5.95 -21.36 -3.19
CA PHE A 17 6.81 -20.20 -3.40
C PHE A 17 6.17 -18.92 -2.87
N SER A 18 4.90 -18.66 -3.17
CA SER A 18 4.16 -17.50 -2.69
C SER A 18 4.07 -17.45 -1.17
N LEU A 19 3.84 -18.59 -0.53
CA LEU A 19 3.79 -18.71 0.93
C LEU A 19 5.16 -18.38 1.56
N ILE A 20 6.24 -18.98 1.05
CA ILE A 20 7.60 -18.74 1.54
C ILE A 20 7.99 -17.27 1.34
N PHE A 21 7.66 -16.72 0.18
CA PHE A 21 7.94 -15.31 -0.12
C PHE A 21 7.18 -14.37 0.82
N LEU A 22 5.89 -14.62 1.07
CA LEU A 22 5.08 -13.84 2.00
C LEU A 22 5.65 -13.88 3.42
N MET A 23 5.96 -15.07 3.93
CA MET A 23 6.54 -15.24 5.28
C MET A 23 7.88 -14.51 5.40
N GLY A 24 8.75 -14.65 4.39
CA GLY A 24 10.03 -13.96 4.33
C GLY A 24 9.88 -12.44 4.24
N ALA A 25 9.04 -11.95 3.35
CA ALA A 25 8.78 -10.53 3.16
C ALA A 25 8.21 -9.89 4.44
N ALA A 26 7.21 -10.52 5.07
CA ALA A 26 6.63 -10.01 6.32
C ALA A 26 7.66 -9.98 7.46
N THR A 27 8.49 -11.02 7.60
CA THR A 27 9.54 -11.06 8.64
C THR A 27 10.57 -9.95 8.44
N VAL A 28 11.01 -9.73 7.20
CA VAL A 28 11.94 -8.65 6.85
C VAL A 28 11.29 -7.29 7.08
N MET A 29 10.01 -7.13 6.71
CA MET A 29 9.27 -5.87 6.89
C MET A 29 9.09 -5.50 8.35
N VAL A 30 8.76 -6.45 9.23
CA VAL A 30 8.65 -6.19 10.68
C VAL A 30 9.98 -5.70 11.25
N TYR A 31 11.09 -6.31 10.84
CA TYR A 31 12.43 -5.87 11.25
C TYR A 31 12.72 -4.46 10.71
N TRP A 32 12.49 -4.24 9.42
CA TRP A 32 12.75 -2.97 8.74
C TRP A 32 11.95 -1.83 9.36
N GLU A 33 10.66 -2.05 9.59
CA GLU A 33 9.78 -1.08 10.24
C GLU A 33 10.28 -0.69 11.63
N ARG A 34 10.59 -1.67 12.49
CA ARG A 34 11.11 -1.41 13.84
C ARG A 34 12.43 -0.64 13.83
N LYS A 35 13.32 -0.95 12.88
CA LYS A 35 14.62 -0.27 12.74
C LYS A 35 14.45 1.16 12.24
N LEU A 36 13.61 1.35 11.21
CA LEU A 36 13.35 2.65 10.61
C LEU A 36 12.62 3.59 11.60
N MET A 37 11.60 3.07 12.30
CA MET A 37 10.91 3.84 13.35
C MET A 37 11.86 4.24 14.48
N ALA A 38 12.76 3.33 14.90
CA ALA A 38 13.75 3.64 15.91
C ALA A 38 14.68 4.76 15.49
N PHE A 39 15.16 4.72 14.24
CA PHE A 39 15.99 5.77 13.67
C PHE A 39 15.26 7.13 13.62
N MET A 40 13.99 7.15 13.19
CA MET A 40 13.20 8.39 13.12
C MET A 40 12.84 8.97 14.50
N GLN A 41 12.72 8.11 15.50
CA GLN A 41 12.38 8.50 16.88
C GLN A 41 13.63 8.70 17.77
N ASP A 42 14.81 8.67 17.19
CA ASP A 42 16.11 8.80 17.88
C ASP A 42 16.25 7.82 19.07
N ARG A 43 15.84 6.57 18.86
CA ARG A 43 15.93 5.49 19.84
C ARG A 43 16.61 4.26 19.25
N VAL A 44 17.11 3.40 20.16
CA VAL A 44 17.77 2.14 19.78
C VAL A 44 16.71 1.12 19.35
N GLY A 45 16.82 0.60 18.12
CA GLY A 45 15.99 -0.50 17.62
C GLY A 45 16.46 -1.86 18.15
N PRO A 46 15.90 -2.99 17.63
CA PRO A 46 16.32 -4.33 18.04
C PRO A 46 17.80 -4.55 17.81
N LEU A 47 18.52 -5.03 18.83
CA LEU A 47 19.98 -5.25 18.83
C LEU A 47 20.43 -6.60 19.39
N HIS A 48 19.65 -7.22 20.30
CA HIS A 48 20.18 -8.28 21.17
C HIS A 48 20.31 -9.66 20.49
N TYR A 49 19.42 -10.02 19.55
CA TYR A 49 19.40 -11.34 18.95
C TYR A 49 19.93 -11.32 17.51
N GLY A 50 21.11 -11.92 17.30
CA GLY A 50 21.81 -11.96 16.02
C GLY A 50 22.50 -10.65 15.65
N PRO A 51 23.20 -10.59 14.49
CA PRO A 51 23.86 -9.38 14.04
C PRO A 51 22.83 -8.28 13.84
N GLN A 52 22.98 -7.18 14.57
CA GLN A 52 22.07 -6.02 14.57
C GLN A 52 20.59 -6.33 14.86
N GLY A 53 20.27 -7.48 15.50
CA GLY A 53 18.92 -7.84 15.91
C GLY A 53 18.06 -8.47 14.81
N ILE A 54 18.63 -8.95 13.70
CA ILE A 54 17.88 -9.54 12.55
C ILE A 54 17.07 -10.77 12.98
N LEU A 55 17.60 -11.59 13.89
CA LEU A 55 16.91 -12.80 14.34
C LEU A 55 15.72 -12.51 15.27
N GLN A 56 15.57 -11.29 15.75
CA GLN A 56 14.46 -10.92 16.65
C GLN A 56 13.09 -11.19 16.01
N SER A 57 12.90 -10.83 14.75
CA SER A 57 11.62 -11.04 14.04
C SER A 57 11.30 -12.53 13.86
N VAL A 58 12.31 -13.36 13.63
CA VAL A 58 12.14 -14.82 13.53
C VAL A 58 11.74 -15.42 14.86
N LEU A 59 12.37 -14.98 15.95
CA LEU A 59 12.02 -15.42 17.31
C LEU A 59 10.61 -14.96 17.71
N ASP A 60 10.18 -13.76 17.28
CA ASP A 60 8.83 -13.27 17.52
C ASP A 60 7.78 -14.17 16.84
N VAL A 61 8.03 -14.63 15.60
CA VAL A 61 7.18 -15.60 14.91
C VAL A 61 7.15 -16.93 15.66
N GLY A 62 8.33 -17.46 16.06
CA GLY A 62 8.42 -18.68 16.86
C GLY A 62 7.64 -18.57 18.18
N LYS A 63 7.77 -17.46 18.90
CA LYS A 63 7.00 -17.20 20.12
C LYS A 63 5.50 -17.23 19.89
N LEU A 64 4.99 -16.66 18.81
CA LEU A 64 3.56 -16.66 18.48
C LEU A 64 3.04 -18.04 18.13
N MET A 65 3.86 -18.89 17.51
CA MET A 65 3.50 -20.28 17.17
C MET A 65 3.34 -21.15 18.41
N PHE A 66 4.20 -20.96 19.43
CA PHE A 66 4.17 -21.74 20.68
C PHE A 66 3.29 -21.12 21.77
N LYS A 67 2.76 -19.91 21.54
CA LYS A 67 1.88 -19.24 22.48
C LYS A 67 0.53 -19.92 22.58
N GLU A 68 0.01 -20.08 23.79
CA GLU A 68 -1.30 -20.63 24.07
C GLU A 68 -2.42 -19.82 23.37
N ASP A 69 -3.35 -20.53 22.75
CA ASP A 69 -4.51 -19.96 22.06
C ASP A 69 -5.69 -19.84 23.04
N VAL A 70 -5.81 -18.71 23.68
CA VAL A 70 -6.89 -18.41 24.62
C VAL A 70 -8.17 -18.05 23.85
N LYS A 71 -9.29 -18.69 24.23
CA LYS A 71 -10.61 -18.46 23.64
C LYS A 71 -11.58 -17.99 24.70
N SER A 72 -12.34 -16.95 24.41
CA SER A 72 -13.47 -16.56 25.24
C SER A 72 -14.61 -17.56 25.10
N ALA A 73 -15.27 -17.90 26.19
CA ALA A 73 -16.40 -18.87 26.20
C ALA A 73 -17.63 -18.40 25.42
N LYS A 74 -17.71 -17.10 25.12
CA LYS A 74 -18.86 -16.47 24.43
C LYS A 74 -18.67 -16.32 22.92
N THR A 75 -17.52 -16.72 22.35
CA THR A 75 -17.23 -16.56 20.93
C THR A 75 -17.95 -17.61 20.08
N ASP A 76 -18.37 -17.21 18.87
CA ASP A 76 -18.94 -18.12 17.87
C ASP A 76 -17.85 -18.99 17.25
N PHE A 77 -17.86 -20.28 17.59
CA PHE A 77 -16.80 -21.22 17.28
C PHE A 77 -16.41 -21.32 15.80
N ILE A 78 -17.41 -21.34 14.90
CA ILE A 78 -17.16 -21.51 13.44
C ILE A 78 -16.61 -20.20 12.85
N ILE A 79 -17.32 -19.08 13.08
CA ILE A 79 -16.97 -17.79 12.50
C ILE A 79 -15.61 -17.32 13.02
N PHE A 80 -15.37 -17.46 14.33
CA PHE A 80 -14.11 -17.06 14.97
C PHE A 80 -12.90 -17.84 14.44
N ARG A 81 -13.08 -19.12 14.04
CA ARG A 81 -11.99 -19.91 13.44
C ARG A 81 -11.77 -19.62 11.96
N LEU A 82 -12.84 -19.37 11.21
CA LEU A 82 -12.76 -19.14 9.78
C LEU A 82 -12.24 -17.73 9.45
N ALA A 83 -12.53 -16.74 10.27
CA ALA A 83 -12.16 -15.34 10.00
C ALA A 83 -10.66 -15.14 9.67
N PRO A 84 -9.69 -15.65 10.46
CA PRO A 84 -8.28 -15.52 10.10
C PRO A 84 -7.91 -16.21 8.79
N MET A 85 -8.57 -17.33 8.46
CA MET A 85 -8.32 -18.05 7.21
C MET A 85 -8.86 -17.27 6.02
N VAL A 86 -10.08 -16.72 6.13
CA VAL A 86 -10.71 -15.91 5.07
C VAL A 86 -9.94 -14.64 4.82
N PHE A 87 -9.34 -14.04 5.84
CA PHE A 87 -8.49 -12.86 5.72
C PHE A 87 -7.13 -13.19 5.09
N PHE A 88 -6.50 -14.30 5.49
CA PHE A 88 -5.13 -14.62 5.09
C PHE A 88 -5.01 -15.32 3.72
N ALA A 89 -6.00 -16.12 3.32
CA ALA A 89 -5.96 -16.87 2.06
C ALA A 89 -5.90 -15.95 0.81
N PRO A 90 -6.70 -14.88 0.70
CA PRO A 90 -6.60 -13.93 -0.42
C PRO A 90 -5.21 -13.29 -0.53
N VAL A 91 -4.60 -12.96 0.60
CA VAL A 91 -3.26 -12.37 0.64
C VAL A 91 -2.23 -13.31 0.00
N ILE A 92 -2.22 -14.60 0.37
CA ILE A 92 -1.30 -15.58 -0.24
C ILE A 92 -1.53 -15.69 -1.74
N THR A 93 -2.80 -15.78 -2.16
CA THR A 93 -3.14 -15.99 -3.57
C THR A 93 -2.88 -14.76 -4.43
N ALA A 94 -2.91 -13.54 -3.87
CA ALA A 94 -2.56 -12.33 -4.57
C ALA A 94 -1.07 -12.29 -4.99
N PHE A 95 -0.16 -12.89 -4.21
CA PHE A 95 1.25 -13.00 -4.59
C PHE A 95 1.48 -13.85 -5.85
N VAL A 96 0.58 -14.78 -6.16
CA VAL A 96 0.67 -15.64 -7.36
C VAL A 96 0.64 -14.83 -8.66
N VAL A 97 -0.06 -13.70 -8.66
CA VAL A 97 -0.26 -12.86 -9.86
C VAL A 97 0.84 -11.83 -10.05
N LEU A 98 1.66 -11.58 -9.01
CA LEU A 98 2.72 -10.58 -9.07
C LEU A 98 3.86 -11.02 -10.00
N PRO A 99 4.18 -10.25 -11.03
CA PRO A 99 5.28 -10.55 -11.93
C PRO A 99 6.59 -9.98 -11.36
N PHE A 100 7.43 -10.82 -10.80
CA PHE A 100 8.75 -10.42 -10.30
C PHE A 100 9.78 -10.25 -11.42
N SER A 101 9.65 -11.01 -12.52
CA SER A 101 10.52 -11.02 -13.69
C SER A 101 9.74 -11.52 -14.90
N PRO A 102 10.16 -11.26 -16.15
CA PRO A 102 9.49 -11.79 -17.34
C PRO A 102 9.32 -13.32 -17.35
N TYR A 103 10.26 -14.02 -16.76
CA TYR A 103 10.27 -15.50 -16.71
C TYR A 103 9.86 -16.06 -15.35
N LEU A 104 9.84 -15.24 -14.29
CA LEU A 104 9.44 -15.63 -12.94
C LEU A 104 8.06 -15.03 -12.64
N THR A 105 7.07 -15.45 -13.39
CA THR A 105 5.66 -15.17 -13.16
C THR A 105 4.99 -16.46 -12.75
N ALA A 106 4.45 -16.50 -11.56
CA ALA A 106 3.81 -17.71 -11.05
C ALA A 106 2.48 -18.01 -11.77
N GLY A 107 1.73 -16.98 -12.14
CA GLY A 107 0.53 -17.08 -12.96
C GLY A 107 0.46 -15.92 -13.94
N ALA A 108 0.76 -16.14 -15.22
CA ALA A 108 0.56 -15.16 -16.29
C ALA A 108 -0.93 -15.02 -16.61
N LEU A 109 -1.70 -14.44 -15.67
CA LEU A 109 -3.12 -14.21 -15.87
C LEU A 109 -3.32 -12.97 -16.75
N GLY A 110 -4.03 -13.13 -17.87
CA GLY A 110 -4.43 -12.01 -18.74
C GLY A 110 -5.29 -10.97 -18.01
N THR A 111 -5.96 -11.36 -16.93
CA THR A 111 -6.85 -10.54 -16.08
C THR A 111 -6.26 -10.27 -14.69
N GLY A 112 -4.94 -10.12 -14.59
CA GLY A 112 -4.23 -10.03 -13.30
C GLY A 112 -4.73 -8.93 -12.38
N ILE A 113 -5.08 -7.74 -12.92
CA ILE A 113 -5.60 -6.62 -12.13
C ILE A 113 -6.97 -6.95 -11.54
N ILE A 114 -7.89 -7.53 -12.33
CA ILE A 114 -9.24 -7.88 -11.84
C ILE A 114 -9.13 -8.93 -10.74
N TYR A 115 -8.24 -9.90 -10.92
CA TYR A 115 -7.99 -10.93 -9.92
C TYR A 115 -7.48 -10.33 -8.59
N TYR A 116 -6.53 -9.39 -8.65
CA TYR A 116 -6.02 -8.68 -7.47
C TYR A 116 -7.14 -7.93 -6.74
N VAL A 117 -7.94 -7.14 -7.46
CA VAL A 117 -9.06 -6.38 -6.88
C VAL A 117 -10.12 -7.31 -6.27
N ALA A 118 -10.45 -8.42 -6.94
CA ALA A 118 -11.40 -9.38 -6.38
C ALA A 118 -10.91 -10.03 -5.08
N LEU A 119 -9.60 -10.24 -4.93
CA LEU A 119 -9.03 -10.79 -3.70
C LEU A 119 -9.02 -9.78 -2.56
N SER A 120 -8.71 -8.50 -2.84
CA SER A 120 -8.73 -7.46 -1.79
C SER A 120 -10.12 -7.29 -1.18
N SER A 121 -11.19 -7.42 -1.98
CA SER A 121 -12.57 -7.36 -1.48
C SER A 121 -12.92 -8.50 -0.50
N ILE A 122 -12.27 -9.67 -0.61
CA ILE A 122 -12.51 -10.80 0.30
C ILE A 122 -11.90 -10.52 1.68
N ASP A 123 -10.81 -9.78 1.77
CA ASP A 123 -10.16 -9.43 3.05
C ASP A 123 -11.12 -8.67 3.98
N VAL A 124 -11.97 -7.82 3.41
CA VAL A 124 -13.01 -7.08 4.15
C VAL A 124 -13.97 -8.01 4.87
N ILE A 125 -14.36 -9.11 4.20
CA ILE A 125 -15.23 -10.13 4.79
C ILE A 125 -14.54 -10.80 5.98
N GLY A 126 -13.24 -11.10 5.86
CA GLY A 126 -12.44 -11.68 6.93
C GLY A 126 -12.41 -10.80 8.19
N VAL A 127 -12.20 -9.49 8.04
CA VAL A 127 -12.21 -8.51 9.15
C VAL A 127 -13.58 -8.38 9.78
N PHE A 128 -14.64 -8.32 8.96
CA PHE A 128 -16.01 -8.27 9.47
C PHE A 128 -16.39 -9.52 10.26
N MET A 129 -16.04 -10.71 9.73
CA MET A 129 -16.24 -11.98 10.42
C MET A 129 -15.48 -12.03 11.75
N ALA A 130 -14.27 -11.47 11.82
CA ALA A 130 -13.49 -11.43 13.05
C ALA A 130 -14.18 -10.60 14.14
N GLY A 131 -14.68 -9.42 13.78
CA GLY A 131 -15.43 -8.57 14.70
C GLY A 131 -16.73 -9.22 15.19
N TRP A 132 -17.47 -9.84 14.26
CA TRP A 132 -18.75 -10.51 14.58
C TRP A 132 -18.54 -11.77 15.44
N GLY A 133 -17.62 -12.66 15.04
CA GLY A 133 -17.35 -13.93 15.73
C GLY A 133 -16.79 -13.78 17.15
N SER A 134 -16.21 -12.63 17.47
CA SER A 134 -15.68 -12.34 18.80
C SER A 134 -16.76 -12.12 19.86
N ASN A 135 -18.02 -11.89 19.46
CA ASN A 135 -19.18 -11.62 20.33
C ASN A 135 -18.88 -10.58 21.44
N ASN A 136 -18.05 -9.60 21.12
CA ASN A 136 -17.67 -8.48 21.99
C ASN A 136 -18.10 -7.17 21.33
N LYS A 137 -18.73 -6.27 22.08
CA LYS A 137 -19.23 -4.98 21.57
C LYS A 137 -18.12 -4.13 20.94
N TYR A 138 -16.95 -4.07 21.57
CA TYR A 138 -15.81 -3.30 21.09
C TYR A 138 -15.20 -3.92 19.80
N ALA A 139 -15.09 -5.24 19.77
CA ALA A 139 -14.61 -5.96 18.60
C ALA A 139 -15.56 -5.80 17.40
N LEU A 140 -16.88 -5.84 17.64
CA LEU A 140 -17.89 -5.62 16.60
C LEU A 140 -17.81 -4.21 16.02
N ILE A 141 -17.76 -3.18 16.88
CA ILE A 141 -17.65 -1.79 16.42
C ILE A 141 -16.31 -1.58 15.66
N GLY A 142 -15.22 -2.15 16.15
CA GLY A 142 -13.92 -2.11 15.47
C GLY A 142 -13.96 -2.75 14.09
N GLY A 143 -14.54 -3.96 13.98
CA GLY A 143 -14.73 -4.66 12.71
C GLY A 143 -15.61 -3.91 11.72
N LEU A 144 -16.71 -3.31 12.17
CA LEU A 144 -17.59 -2.47 11.34
C LEU A 144 -16.87 -1.22 10.82
N ARG A 145 -16.10 -0.54 11.68
CA ARG A 145 -15.32 0.65 11.29
C ARG A 145 -14.24 0.30 10.26
N SER A 146 -13.53 -0.83 10.47
CA SER A 146 -12.52 -1.31 9.53
C SER A 146 -13.13 -1.68 8.19
N ALA A 147 -14.20 -2.46 8.18
CA ALA A 147 -14.89 -2.85 6.95
C ALA A 147 -15.41 -1.62 6.17
N ALA A 148 -16.02 -0.66 6.86
CA ALA A 148 -16.49 0.59 6.24
C ALA A 148 -15.33 1.40 5.64
N GLN A 149 -14.18 1.46 6.30
CA GLN A 149 -12.96 2.09 5.78
C GLN A 149 -12.47 1.39 4.54
N MET A 150 -12.23 0.08 4.59
CA MET A 150 -11.70 -0.70 3.48
C MET A 150 -12.58 -0.57 2.24
N ILE A 151 -13.91 -0.76 2.34
CA ILE A 151 -14.85 -0.61 1.23
C ILE A 151 -14.80 0.81 0.64
N SER A 152 -14.73 1.84 1.48
CA SER A 152 -14.73 3.24 1.02
C SER A 152 -13.46 3.63 0.29
N TYR A 153 -12.32 3.02 0.62
CA TYR A 153 -11.03 3.30 -0.02
C TYR A 153 -10.71 2.35 -1.18
N GLU A 154 -11.34 1.18 -1.24
CA GLU A 154 -11.24 0.27 -2.38
C GLU A 154 -11.77 0.91 -3.67
N LEU A 155 -12.89 1.65 -3.62
CA LEU A 155 -13.45 2.33 -4.77
C LEU A 155 -12.46 3.29 -5.46
N PRO A 156 -11.88 4.30 -4.79
CA PRO A 156 -10.92 5.20 -5.42
C PRO A 156 -9.60 4.50 -5.75
N LEU A 157 -9.22 3.43 -5.05
CA LEU A 157 -8.07 2.61 -5.40
C LEU A 157 -8.24 2.00 -6.78
N VAL A 158 -9.34 1.29 -7.02
CA VAL A 158 -9.65 0.66 -8.32
C VAL A 158 -9.77 1.71 -9.42
N LEU A 159 -10.47 2.82 -9.16
CA LEU A 159 -10.61 3.93 -10.11
C LEU A 159 -9.25 4.56 -10.46
N SER A 160 -8.28 4.57 -9.56
CA SER A 160 -6.93 5.10 -9.85
C SER A 160 -6.11 4.22 -10.81
N ILE A 161 -6.45 2.95 -10.94
CA ILE A 161 -5.81 2.01 -11.88
C ILE A 161 -6.34 2.20 -13.30
N VAL A 162 -7.59 2.60 -13.47
CA VAL A 162 -8.24 2.75 -14.80
C VAL A 162 -7.45 3.64 -15.76
N PRO A 163 -6.96 4.85 -15.37
CA PRO A 163 -6.15 5.68 -16.27
C PRO A 163 -4.86 5.01 -16.75
N VAL A 164 -4.26 4.16 -15.90
CA VAL A 164 -3.07 3.39 -16.28
C VAL A 164 -3.42 2.36 -17.36
N VAL A 165 -4.53 1.64 -17.20
CA VAL A 165 -5.04 0.69 -18.21
C VAL A 165 -5.37 1.41 -19.51
N MET A 166 -5.98 2.60 -19.45
CA MET A 166 -6.26 3.41 -20.64
C MET A 166 -4.99 3.84 -21.38
N LEU A 167 -3.93 4.20 -20.64
CA LEU A 167 -2.64 4.55 -21.26
C LEU A 167 -1.98 3.36 -21.97
N THR A 168 -2.17 2.15 -21.48
CA THR A 168 -1.59 0.97 -22.14
C THR A 168 -2.17 0.73 -23.53
N SER A 169 -3.41 1.15 -23.81
CA SER A 169 -4.02 1.00 -25.15
C SER A 169 -3.27 1.77 -26.25
N VAL A 170 -2.63 2.88 -25.91
CA VAL A 170 -1.83 3.70 -26.83
C VAL A 170 -0.36 3.28 -26.85
N LEU A 171 0.12 2.74 -25.73
CA LEU A 171 1.53 2.46 -25.51
C LEU A 171 1.93 0.98 -25.74
N THR A 172 1.01 0.11 -26.16
CA THR A 172 1.32 -1.31 -26.36
C THR A 172 2.31 -1.49 -27.52
N PRO A 173 3.48 -2.11 -27.29
CA PRO A 173 4.46 -2.34 -28.36
C PRO A 173 3.87 -3.24 -29.45
N GLY A 174 4.02 -2.85 -30.70
CA GLY A 174 3.61 -3.65 -31.86
C GLY A 174 2.35 -3.18 -32.58
N CYS A 175 1.67 -2.13 -32.10
CA CYS A 175 0.54 -1.53 -32.82
C CYS A 175 0.95 -0.67 -34.01
N ASP A 176 2.20 -0.25 -34.09
CA ASP A 176 2.77 0.52 -35.19
C ASP A 176 3.25 -0.34 -36.39
N SER A 177 3.16 -1.67 -36.27
CA SER A 177 3.56 -2.59 -37.33
C SER A 177 2.37 -2.93 -38.24
N PRO A 178 2.51 -2.85 -39.59
CA PRO A 178 1.44 -3.22 -40.51
C PRO A 178 1.03 -4.70 -40.47
N THR A 179 1.78 -5.53 -39.71
CA THR A 179 1.51 -6.95 -39.46
C THR A 179 0.93 -7.20 -38.05
N ALA A 180 0.65 -6.15 -37.29
CA ALA A 180 0.07 -6.29 -35.94
C ALA A 180 -1.35 -6.88 -36.06
N ASN A 181 -1.65 -7.90 -35.25
CA ASN A 181 -3.02 -8.39 -35.12
C ASN A 181 -3.88 -7.28 -34.54
N LEU A 182 -4.73 -6.68 -35.37
CA LEU A 182 -5.63 -5.58 -35.02
C LEU A 182 -6.54 -5.86 -33.81
N ASP A 183 -6.77 -7.15 -33.51
CA ASP A 183 -7.60 -7.57 -32.38
C ASP A 183 -7.01 -7.28 -30.98
N VAL A 184 -5.71 -6.97 -30.91
CA VAL A 184 -4.99 -6.67 -29.64
C VAL A 184 -4.58 -5.20 -29.55
N CYS A 185 -4.55 -4.50 -30.67
CA CYS A 185 -4.16 -3.09 -30.73
C CYS A 185 -5.33 -2.18 -30.34
N GLY A 186 -5.05 -1.20 -29.48
CA GLY A 186 -6.05 -0.24 -29.03
C GLY A 186 -6.93 -0.70 -27.85
N VAL A 187 -6.77 -1.93 -27.39
CA VAL A 187 -7.44 -2.43 -26.19
C VAL A 187 -6.50 -2.29 -24.99
N GLY A 188 -6.95 -1.60 -23.94
CA GLY A 188 -6.17 -1.45 -22.70
C GLY A 188 -5.88 -2.81 -22.08
N SER A 189 -4.63 -3.04 -21.67
CA SER A 189 -4.25 -4.31 -21.07
C SER A 189 -4.55 -4.34 -19.58
N ILE A 190 -5.11 -5.44 -19.13
CA ILE A 190 -5.43 -5.74 -17.72
C ILE A 190 -4.37 -6.69 -17.10
N SER A 191 -3.41 -7.15 -17.93
CA SER A 191 -2.30 -8.00 -17.49
C SER A 191 -1.12 -7.17 -16.99
N PHE A 192 -0.60 -7.50 -15.81
CA PHE A 192 0.57 -6.80 -15.25
C PHE A 192 1.79 -6.88 -16.15
N SER A 193 2.05 -8.03 -16.77
CA SER A 193 3.20 -8.21 -17.65
C SER A 193 3.15 -7.30 -18.89
N GLN A 194 1.97 -7.14 -19.48
CA GLN A 194 1.77 -6.25 -20.62
C GLN A 194 1.87 -4.77 -20.23
N ILE A 195 1.37 -4.40 -19.06
CA ILE A 195 1.51 -3.03 -18.53
C ILE A 195 2.98 -2.68 -18.30
N ILE A 196 3.75 -3.60 -17.76
CA ILE A 196 5.19 -3.41 -17.58
C ILE A 196 5.89 -3.33 -18.94
N ALA A 197 5.53 -4.20 -19.89
CA ALA A 197 6.09 -4.17 -21.25
C ALA A 197 5.78 -2.84 -21.97
N ALA A 198 4.59 -2.28 -21.78
CA ALA A 198 4.22 -0.97 -22.31
C ALA A 198 5.09 0.18 -21.75
N GLN A 199 5.62 0.05 -20.55
CA GLN A 199 6.54 1.01 -19.94
C GLN A 199 8.01 0.82 -20.35
N MET A 200 8.36 -0.33 -20.97
CA MET A 200 9.74 -0.70 -21.37
C MET A 200 10.00 -0.45 -22.85
N ARG A 201 9.59 0.69 -23.41
CA ARG A 201 9.84 1.00 -24.83
C ARG A 201 11.35 1.22 -25.07
N PRO A 202 11.89 0.68 -26.18
CA PRO A 202 13.30 0.90 -26.56
C PRO A 202 13.64 2.37 -26.83
N GLU A 203 12.65 3.15 -27.29
CA GLU A 203 12.81 4.58 -27.60
C GLU A 203 12.88 5.46 -26.33
N SER A 204 12.26 5.04 -25.22
CA SER A 204 12.23 5.79 -23.97
C SER A 204 12.16 4.84 -22.76
N PRO A 205 13.28 4.19 -22.39
CA PRO A 205 13.33 3.16 -21.36
C PRO A 205 12.99 3.67 -19.95
N TRP A 206 12.87 4.99 -19.76
CA TRP A 206 12.60 5.66 -18.47
C TRP A 206 11.20 6.27 -18.39
N LEU A 207 10.34 6.05 -19.39
CA LEU A 207 9.00 6.61 -19.41
C LEU A 207 8.04 5.79 -18.52
N TRP A 208 8.30 5.77 -17.24
CA TRP A 208 7.44 5.11 -16.26
C TRP A 208 6.12 5.86 -16.09
N PHE A 209 5.06 5.14 -15.84
CA PHE A 209 3.73 5.74 -15.71
C PHE A 209 3.58 6.71 -14.54
N PHE A 210 4.47 6.68 -13.56
CA PHE A 210 4.46 7.70 -12.51
C PHE A 210 4.71 9.11 -13.06
N LEU A 211 5.45 9.25 -14.17
CA LEU A 211 5.66 10.55 -14.84
C LEU A 211 4.39 11.01 -15.59
N LEU A 212 3.62 10.08 -16.12
CA LEU A 212 2.41 10.35 -16.88
C LEU A 212 1.16 10.45 -15.98
N GLN A 213 1.13 9.69 -14.89
CA GLN A 213 0.01 9.60 -13.97
C GLN A 213 0.45 9.77 -12.50
N PRO A 214 1.11 10.89 -12.14
CA PRO A 214 1.57 11.12 -10.77
C PRO A 214 0.40 11.19 -9.78
N LEU A 215 -0.72 11.78 -10.20
CA LEU A 215 -1.93 11.85 -9.40
C LEU A 215 -2.50 10.45 -9.13
N GLY A 216 -2.54 9.57 -10.15
CA GLY A 216 -2.97 8.18 -10.00
C GLY A 216 -2.14 7.42 -8.97
N LEU A 217 -0.80 7.56 -8.99
CA LEU A 217 0.09 6.96 -8.01
C LEU A 217 -0.19 7.46 -6.59
N VAL A 218 -0.35 8.78 -6.39
CA VAL A 218 -0.61 9.35 -5.06
C VAL A 218 -1.95 8.87 -4.51
N ILE A 219 -3.00 8.82 -5.33
CA ILE A 219 -4.31 8.33 -4.92
C ILE A 219 -4.23 6.83 -4.60
N TYR A 220 -3.67 6.02 -5.51
CA TYR A 220 -3.49 4.58 -5.30
C TYR A 220 -2.78 4.30 -3.97
N TYR A 221 -1.69 5.00 -3.73
CA TYR A 221 -0.85 4.81 -2.55
C TYR A 221 -1.55 5.25 -1.25
N THR A 222 -2.27 6.38 -1.27
CA THR A 222 -3.07 6.83 -0.10
C THR A 222 -4.22 5.87 0.21
N CYS A 223 -4.87 5.32 -0.82
CA CYS A 223 -5.91 4.31 -0.65
C CYS A 223 -5.34 2.99 -0.11
N GLY A 224 -4.18 2.56 -0.61
CA GLY A 224 -3.49 1.37 -0.11
C GLY A 224 -3.06 1.50 1.36
N LEU A 225 -2.62 2.69 1.81
CA LEU A 225 -2.39 2.97 3.24
C LEU A 225 -3.66 2.79 4.07
N ALA A 226 -4.80 3.24 3.57
CA ALA A 226 -6.07 3.12 4.26
C ALA A 226 -6.61 1.69 4.26
N GLU A 227 -6.42 0.93 3.18
CA GLU A 227 -6.81 -0.48 3.05
C GLU A 227 -6.03 -1.37 4.04
N THR A 228 -4.75 -1.07 4.26
CA THR A 228 -3.91 -1.81 5.21
C THR A 228 -4.10 -1.39 6.66
N ASN A 229 -5.08 -0.55 6.98
CA ASN A 229 -5.38 -0.07 8.34
C ASN A 229 -4.16 0.50 9.08
N ARG A 230 -3.21 1.13 8.38
CA ARG A 230 -2.01 1.71 8.99
C ARG A 230 -2.16 3.20 9.25
N SER A 231 -1.55 3.68 10.34
CA SER A 231 -1.53 5.12 10.66
C SER A 231 -1.05 5.94 9.43
N PRO A 232 -1.73 7.03 9.04
CA PRO A 232 -2.74 7.82 9.78
C PRO A 232 -4.19 7.29 9.71
N PHE A 233 -4.44 6.20 8.97
CA PHE A 233 -5.77 5.61 8.71
C PHE A 233 -6.09 4.42 9.63
N ASP A 234 -5.52 4.37 10.81
CA ASP A 234 -5.65 3.30 11.79
C ASP A 234 -6.86 3.54 12.73
N LEU A 235 -8.08 3.40 12.18
CA LEU A 235 -9.30 3.54 12.96
C LEU A 235 -9.66 2.31 13.80
N PRO A 236 -9.41 1.07 13.33
CA PRO A 236 -9.83 -0.13 14.05
C PRO A 236 -9.05 -0.38 15.32
N GLU A 237 -7.74 -0.07 15.31
CA GLU A 237 -6.80 -0.31 16.41
C GLU A 237 -6.69 0.88 17.37
N ALA A 238 -7.73 1.75 17.44
CA ALA A 238 -7.74 2.87 18.36
C ALA A 238 -7.68 2.39 19.82
N GLU A 239 -6.48 2.16 20.35
CA GLU A 239 -6.28 1.72 21.74
C GLU A 239 -7.04 2.59 22.75
N SER A 240 -7.13 3.89 22.50
CA SER A 240 -7.84 4.84 23.36
C SER A 240 -9.37 4.71 23.30
N GLU A 241 -9.93 4.14 22.21
CA GLU A 241 -11.38 4.05 22.00
C GLU A 241 -11.91 2.60 22.05
N LEU A 242 -11.20 1.65 21.47
CA LEU A 242 -11.67 0.29 21.19
C LEU A 242 -10.73 -0.82 21.68
N VAL A 243 -9.73 -0.49 22.48
CA VAL A 243 -8.68 -1.40 22.98
C VAL A 243 -7.80 -1.94 21.87
N ALA A 244 -8.23 -2.98 21.12
CA ALA A 244 -7.55 -3.54 19.94
C ALA A 244 -8.55 -3.85 18.81
N GLY A 245 -9.72 -3.23 18.83
CA GLY A 245 -10.74 -3.42 17.79
C GLY A 245 -11.13 -4.88 17.59
N TYR A 246 -11.17 -5.33 16.32
CA TYR A 246 -11.56 -6.70 15.96
C TYR A 246 -10.55 -7.78 16.43
N LEU A 247 -9.30 -7.40 16.74
CA LEU A 247 -8.23 -8.29 17.20
C LEU A 247 -8.27 -8.57 18.70
N THR A 248 -9.13 -7.91 19.48
CA THR A 248 -9.15 -7.95 20.95
C THR A 248 -9.23 -9.36 21.53
N GLU A 249 -10.02 -10.25 20.96
CA GLU A 249 -10.23 -11.62 21.45
C GLU A 249 -9.27 -12.64 20.82
N TYR A 250 -8.49 -12.24 19.80
CA TYR A 250 -7.54 -13.12 19.12
C TYR A 250 -6.20 -13.19 19.85
N SER A 251 -5.66 -14.41 19.99
CA SER A 251 -4.36 -14.66 20.62
C SER A 251 -3.53 -15.69 19.83
N GLY A 252 -2.23 -15.81 20.15
CA GLY A 252 -1.34 -16.81 19.58
C GLY A 252 -1.27 -16.79 18.05
N LEU A 253 -1.38 -17.95 17.42
CA LEU A 253 -1.26 -18.11 15.97
C LEU A 253 -2.36 -17.38 15.18
N ARG A 254 -3.58 -17.29 15.73
CA ARG A 254 -4.69 -16.62 15.04
C ARG A 254 -4.46 -15.11 14.93
N TRP A 255 -3.97 -14.49 15.99
CA TRP A 255 -3.56 -13.10 15.94
C TRP A 255 -2.41 -12.90 14.94
N ALA A 256 -1.45 -13.83 14.93
CA ALA A 256 -0.33 -13.80 14.00
C ALA A 256 -0.78 -13.87 12.52
N MET A 257 -1.85 -14.61 12.20
CA MET A 257 -2.38 -14.67 10.82
C MET A 257 -2.93 -13.32 10.35
N PHE A 258 -3.66 -12.58 11.19
CA PHE A 258 -4.10 -11.22 10.85
C PHE A 258 -2.91 -10.28 10.67
N PHE A 259 -1.99 -10.27 11.62
CA PHE A 259 -0.79 -9.45 11.56
C PHE A 259 0.06 -9.74 10.32
N LEU A 260 0.26 -11.02 10.00
CA LEU A 260 0.98 -11.43 8.79
C LEU A 260 0.24 -11.03 7.51
N GLY A 261 -1.10 -11.11 7.51
CA GLY A 261 -1.93 -10.67 6.40
C GLY A 261 -1.84 -9.16 6.17
N GLU A 262 -1.85 -8.33 7.21
CA GLU A 262 -1.67 -6.88 7.08
C GLU A 262 -0.31 -6.52 6.45
N TYR A 263 0.79 -7.15 6.90
CA TYR A 263 2.10 -6.94 6.27
C TYR A 263 2.15 -7.49 4.84
N GLY A 264 1.43 -8.59 4.58
CA GLY A 264 1.24 -9.13 3.24
C GLY A 264 0.55 -8.12 2.34
N ASN A 265 -0.56 -7.54 2.78
CA ASN A 265 -1.31 -6.53 2.03
C ASN A 265 -0.46 -5.27 1.76
N MET A 266 0.31 -4.78 2.74
CA MET A 266 1.26 -3.68 2.51
C MET A 266 2.26 -4.03 1.40
N THR A 267 2.78 -5.25 1.40
CA THR A 267 3.74 -5.73 0.40
C THR A 267 3.09 -5.84 -0.97
N ILE A 268 1.85 -6.37 -1.06
CA ILE A 268 1.09 -6.50 -2.32
C ILE A 268 0.77 -5.12 -2.90
N VAL A 269 0.23 -4.19 -2.10
CA VAL A 269 -0.06 -2.82 -2.54
C VAL A 269 1.18 -2.15 -3.11
N SER A 270 2.33 -2.29 -2.43
CA SER A 270 3.61 -1.74 -2.91
C SER A 270 4.12 -2.44 -4.17
N ALA A 271 3.95 -3.75 -4.29
CA ALA A 271 4.35 -4.52 -5.45
C ALA A 271 3.48 -4.18 -6.68
N VAL A 272 2.16 -4.06 -6.50
CA VAL A 272 1.22 -3.64 -7.55
C VAL A 272 1.50 -2.20 -7.97
N ALA A 273 1.75 -1.26 -7.04
CA ALA A 273 2.18 0.10 -7.37
C ALA A 273 3.47 0.11 -8.19
N THR A 274 4.42 -0.75 -7.85
CA THR A 274 5.68 -0.91 -8.60
C THR A 274 5.42 -1.40 -10.02
N ALA A 275 4.54 -2.37 -10.21
CA ALA A 275 4.18 -2.90 -11.53
C ALA A 275 3.42 -1.87 -12.38
N LEU A 276 2.45 -1.16 -11.79
CA LEU A 276 1.58 -0.22 -12.51
C LEU A 276 2.26 1.11 -12.84
N PHE A 277 3.04 1.67 -11.91
CA PHE A 277 3.53 3.05 -12.04
C PHE A 277 5.06 3.17 -12.20
N LEU A 278 5.84 2.23 -11.65
CA LEU A 278 7.31 2.31 -11.65
C LEU A 278 7.98 1.36 -12.64
N GLY A 279 7.22 0.82 -13.60
CA GLY A 279 7.76 -0.07 -14.64
C GLY A 279 8.21 -1.44 -14.14
N GLY A 280 7.68 -1.91 -13.00
CA GLY A 280 7.94 -3.26 -12.50
C GLY A 280 9.43 -3.61 -12.38
N TRP A 281 9.84 -4.65 -13.08
CA TRP A 281 11.23 -5.15 -13.12
C TRP A 281 12.19 -4.31 -14.00
N SER A 282 11.71 -3.27 -14.71
CA SER A 282 12.55 -2.44 -15.57
C SER A 282 13.61 -1.67 -14.78
N GLY A 283 14.82 -1.61 -15.27
CA GLY A 283 15.88 -0.86 -14.63
C GLY A 283 17.20 -0.90 -15.41
N PRO A 284 18.22 -0.14 -14.97
CA PRO A 284 19.53 -0.18 -15.60
C PRO A 284 20.10 -1.60 -15.63
N GLY A 285 20.60 -2.02 -16.79
CA GLY A 285 21.15 -3.36 -16.99
C GLY A 285 20.09 -4.47 -17.22
N ALA A 286 18.80 -4.16 -17.22
CA ALA A 286 17.72 -5.11 -17.53
C ALA A 286 17.55 -5.27 -19.06
N ALA A 287 18.65 -5.55 -19.77
CA ALA A 287 18.65 -5.81 -21.21
C ALA A 287 19.06 -7.28 -21.46
N VAL A 288 18.11 -8.10 -21.91
CA VAL A 288 18.33 -9.53 -22.16
C VAL A 288 19.50 -9.75 -23.15
N GLY A 289 19.50 -9.00 -24.26
CA GLY A 289 20.49 -9.17 -25.33
C GLY A 289 21.94 -8.92 -24.88
N PHE A 290 22.15 -8.03 -23.94
CA PHE A 290 23.48 -7.75 -23.39
C PHE A 290 24.04 -8.98 -22.63
N TRP A 291 23.26 -9.57 -21.75
CA TRP A 291 23.69 -10.67 -20.90
C TRP A 291 23.78 -12.01 -21.64
N THR A 292 22.84 -12.26 -22.58
CA THR A 292 22.86 -13.47 -23.40
C THR A 292 24.02 -13.46 -24.37
N GLY A 293 24.43 -12.28 -24.86
CA GLY A 293 25.64 -12.13 -25.70
C GLY A 293 26.94 -12.33 -24.92
N LEU A 294 26.96 -11.96 -23.63
CA LEU A 294 28.19 -12.04 -22.81
C LEU A 294 28.39 -13.42 -22.17
N LEU A 295 27.35 -14.09 -21.68
CA LEU A 295 27.38 -15.28 -20.83
C LEU A 295 26.77 -16.53 -21.47
N GLY A 296 26.27 -16.42 -22.73
CA GLY A 296 25.51 -17.48 -23.38
C GLY A 296 24.02 -17.48 -23.00
N SER A 297 23.22 -18.29 -23.70
CA SER A 297 21.78 -18.24 -23.61
C SER A 297 21.23 -18.60 -22.22
N PHE A 298 21.77 -19.62 -21.58
CA PHE A 298 21.28 -20.09 -20.27
C PHE A 298 21.71 -19.16 -19.13
N TRP A 299 22.99 -18.94 -18.93
CA TRP A 299 23.50 -18.09 -17.84
C TRP A 299 23.13 -16.63 -18.00
N GLY A 300 23.06 -16.15 -19.26
CA GLY A 300 22.59 -14.79 -19.54
C GLY A 300 21.16 -14.56 -19.11
N GLN A 301 20.25 -15.53 -19.32
CA GLN A 301 18.87 -15.46 -18.84
C GLN A 301 18.77 -15.50 -17.30
N VAL A 302 19.58 -16.32 -16.65
CA VAL A 302 19.61 -16.40 -15.17
C VAL A 302 20.04 -15.06 -14.57
N VAL A 303 21.15 -14.48 -15.05
CA VAL A 303 21.64 -13.18 -14.56
C VAL A 303 20.64 -12.07 -14.84
N PHE A 304 20.03 -12.05 -16.02
CA PHE A 304 18.98 -11.11 -16.36
C PHE A 304 17.79 -11.20 -15.40
N ASN A 305 17.32 -12.40 -15.09
CA ASN A 305 16.21 -12.58 -14.13
C ASN A 305 16.57 -12.09 -12.72
N ILE A 306 17.78 -12.36 -12.26
CA ILE A 306 18.25 -11.87 -10.95
C ILE A 306 18.25 -10.34 -10.91
N ILE A 307 18.73 -9.68 -11.97
CA ILE A 307 18.74 -8.21 -12.06
C ILE A 307 17.30 -7.65 -12.08
N CYS A 308 16.40 -8.28 -12.83
CA CYS A 308 14.98 -7.88 -12.87
C CYS A 308 14.32 -7.99 -11.51
N VAL A 309 14.49 -9.11 -10.80
CA VAL A 309 13.99 -9.31 -9.44
C VAL A 309 14.60 -8.29 -8.48
N PHE A 310 15.91 -8.03 -8.58
CA PHE A 310 16.58 -7.03 -7.76
C PHE A 310 15.94 -5.64 -7.92
N TRP A 311 15.75 -5.16 -9.15
CA TRP A 311 15.11 -3.86 -9.40
C TRP A 311 13.66 -3.80 -8.93
N PHE A 312 12.91 -4.89 -9.11
CA PHE A 312 11.55 -4.98 -8.58
C PHE A 312 11.52 -4.85 -7.06
N LEU A 313 12.37 -5.59 -6.36
CA LEU A 313 12.48 -5.56 -4.89
C LEU A 313 12.97 -4.21 -4.37
N VAL A 314 13.92 -3.56 -5.05
CA VAL A 314 14.41 -2.22 -4.66
C VAL A 314 13.29 -1.18 -4.75
N LYS A 315 12.52 -1.16 -5.84
CA LYS A 315 11.39 -0.22 -6.00
C LYS A 315 10.27 -0.50 -4.99
N MET A 316 9.90 -1.77 -4.83
CA MET A 316 8.93 -2.20 -3.85
C MET A 316 9.38 -1.84 -2.42
N GLY A 317 10.63 -2.09 -2.08
CA GLY A 317 11.23 -1.72 -0.79
C GLY A 317 11.25 -0.21 -0.55
N GLY A 318 11.47 0.60 -1.60
CA GLY A 318 11.35 2.06 -1.55
C GLY A 318 9.95 2.52 -1.17
N LEU A 319 8.92 1.95 -1.80
CA LEU A 319 7.52 2.23 -1.45
C LEU A 319 7.19 1.75 -0.03
N LEU A 320 7.62 0.56 0.36
CA LEU A 320 7.43 0.06 1.73
C LEU A 320 8.11 0.96 2.78
N THR A 321 9.29 1.49 2.46
CA THR A 321 9.96 2.48 3.32
C THR A 321 9.14 3.76 3.45
N LEU A 322 8.50 4.19 2.36
CA LEU A 322 7.59 5.34 2.38
C LEU A 322 6.35 5.07 3.26
N PHE A 323 5.80 3.83 3.28
CA PHE A 323 4.72 3.43 4.20
C PHE A 323 5.13 3.65 5.66
N VAL A 324 6.30 3.16 6.04
CA VAL A 324 6.82 3.33 7.40
C VAL A 324 7.07 4.80 7.72
N TRP A 325 7.58 5.56 6.76
CA TRP A 325 7.81 7.00 6.95
C TRP A 325 6.51 7.78 7.18
N VAL A 326 5.49 7.55 6.37
CA VAL A 326 4.17 8.18 6.53
C VAL A 326 3.57 7.81 7.89
N ARG A 327 3.66 6.54 8.28
CA ARG A 327 3.17 6.06 9.57
C ARG A 327 3.80 6.76 10.78
N THR A 328 5.09 7.07 10.69
CA THR A 328 5.83 7.67 11.81
C THR A 328 5.68 9.19 11.90
N THR A 329 5.35 9.85 10.79
CA THR A 329 5.34 11.32 10.70
C THR A 329 3.94 11.92 10.79
N LEU A 330 2.92 11.25 10.29
CA LEU A 330 1.57 11.81 10.25
C LEU A 330 0.75 11.44 11.50
N PRO A 331 0.00 12.40 12.05
CA PRO A 331 -0.93 12.14 13.13
C PRO A 331 -2.14 11.35 12.63
N ARG A 332 -2.79 10.63 13.54
CA ARG A 332 -4.00 9.87 13.25
C ARG A 332 -5.18 10.78 12.89
N LEU A 333 -5.97 10.35 11.92
CA LEU A 333 -7.21 11.03 11.50
C LEU A 333 -8.42 10.50 12.28
N ARG A 334 -9.45 11.33 12.43
CA ARG A 334 -10.76 10.91 12.98
C ARG A 334 -11.59 10.21 11.92
N ALA A 335 -12.48 9.30 12.34
CA ALA A 335 -13.36 8.54 11.45
C ALA A 335 -14.13 9.43 10.47
N ASP A 336 -14.75 10.52 10.96
CA ASP A 336 -15.51 11.45 10.14
C ASP A 336 -14.66 12.13 9.06
N GLN A 337 -13.43 12.52 9.40
CA GLN A 337 -12.52 13.16 8.47
C GLN A 337 -12.07 12.17 7.38
N LEU A 338 -11.79 10.94 7.78
CA LEU A 338 -11.36 9.86 6.91
C LEU A 338 -12.44 9.50 5.90
N MET A 339 -13.70 9.32 6.35
CA MET A 339 -14.81 9.01 5.45
C MET A 339 -15.13 10.18 4.50
N ARG A 340 -15.11 11.43 4.98
CA ARG A 340 -15.27 12.61 4.12
C ARG A 340 -14.16 12.72 3.09
N PHE A 341 -12.93 12.41 3.45
CA PHE A 341 -11.79 12.44 2.53
C PHE A 341 -11.96 11.42 1.39
N ALA A 342 -12.40 10.19 1.69
CA ALA A 342 -12.66 9.18 0.65
C ALA A 342 -13.78 9.62 -0.30
N TRP A 343 -14.97 9.94 0.25
CA TRP A 343 -16.17 10.14 -0.55
C TRP A 343 -16.26 11.50 -1.24
N LEU A 344 -15.90 12.58 -0.55
CA LEU A 344 -16.04 13.94 -1.08
C LEU A 344 -14.82 14.43 -1.84
N PHE A 345 -13.67 13.74 -1.68
CA PHE A 345 -12.44 14.22 -2.25
C PHE A 345 -11.76 13.21 -3.17
N LEU A 346 -11.46 12.00 -2.71
CA LEU A 346 -10.75 11.01 -3.53
C LEU A 346 -11.58 10.50 -4.70
N ILE A 347 -12.85 10.12 -4.48
CA ILE A 347 -13.70 9.58 -5.55
C ILE A 347 -13.94 10.62 -6.66
N PRO A 348 -14.38 11.87 -6.41
CA PRO A 348 -14.52 12.85 -7.47
C PRO A 348 -13.21 13.14 -8.19
N LEU A 349 -12.10 13.17 -7.48
CA LEU A 349 -10.80 13.42 -8.06
C LEU A 349 -10.33 12.30 -9.00
N THR A 350 -10.57 11.04 -8.64
CA THR A 350 -10.27 9.90 -9.51
C THR A 350 -11.15 9.91 -10.78
N LEU A 351 -12.43 10.26 -10.65
CA LEU A 351 -13.32 10.40 -11.82
C LEU A 351 -12.85 11.51 -12.77
N ILE A 352 -12.43 12.67 -12.22
CA ILE A 352 -11.85 13.75 -13.01
C ILE A 352 -10.58 13.27 -13.72
N ASN A 353 -9.71 12.51 -13.04
CA ASN A 353 -8.50 11.96 -13.63
C ASN A 353 -8.81 10.99 -14.80
N ILE A 354 -9.81 10.11 -14.64
CA ILE A 354 -10.25 9.18 -15.68
C ILE A 354 -10.78 9.96 -16.90
N LEU A 355 -11.68 10.92 -16.66
CA LEU A 355 -12.26 11.73 -17.74
C LEU A 355 -11.19 12.54 -18.48
N LEU A 356 -10.28 13.17 -17.75
CA LEU A 356 -9.17 13.91 -18.34
C LEU A 356 -8.31 13.02 -19.23
N THR A 357 -7.88 11.87 -18.70
CA THR A 357 -7.06 10.92 -19.45
C THR A 357 -7.80 10.42 -20.69
N GLY A 358 -9.10 10.06 -20.55
CA GLY A 358 -9.93 9.62 -21.68
C GLY A 358 -10.06 10.66 -22.78
N VAL A 359 -10.37 11.92 -22.42
CA VAL A 359 -10.48 13.02 -23.38
C VAL A 359 -9.15 13.26 -24.10
N LEU A 360 -8.02 13.26 -23.37
CA LEU A 360 -6.71 13.49 -23.96
C LEU A 360 -6.28 12.36 -24.93
N LEU A 361 -6.66 11.12 -24.65
CA LEU A 361 -6.39 9.99 -25.53
C LEU A 361 -7.23 10.01 -26.82
N LEU A 362 -8.41 10.63 -26.80
CA LEU A 362 -9.30 10.77 -27.97
C LEU A 362 -8.90 11.93 -28.91
N LEU A 363 -8.01 12.83 -28.48
CA LEU A 363 -7.58 13.95 -29.32
C LEU A 363 -6.80 13.44 -30.54
N PRO A 364 -7.04 14.01 -31.75
CA PRO A 364 -6.35 13.62 -32.99
C PRO A 364 -4.91 14.22 -33.01
N LEU A 365 -4.11 13.88 -32.03
CA LEU A 365 -2.72 14.31 -31.88
C LEU A 365 -1.79 13.12 -32.11
N GLY A 366 -0.55 13.39 -32.52
CA GLY A 366 0.48 12.32 -32.56
C GLY A 366 0.74 11.72 -31.18
N ASP A 367 1.13 10.45 -31.11
CA ASP A 367 1.25 9.70 -29.86
C ASP A 367 2.18 10.36 -28.84
N VAL A 368 3.30 10.92 -29.30
CA VAL A 368 4.25 11.65 -28.43
C VAL A 368 3.59 12.89 -27.81
N ALA A 369 2.81 13.63 -28.59
CA ALA A 369 2.12 14.82 -28.10
C ALA A 369 1.00 14.46 -27.10
N ARG A 370 0.23 13.39 -27.36
CA ARG A 370 -0.79 12.88 -26.41
C ARG A 370 -0.19 12.52 -25.07
N ILE A 371 0.92 11.77 -25.10
CA ILE A 371 1.65 11.33 -23.89
C ILE A 371 2.16 12.55 -23.11
N ALA A 372 2.83 13.50 -23.78
CA ALA A 372 3.37 14.68 -23.15
C ALA A 372 2.28 15.56 -22.50
N ILE A 373 1.18 15.80 -23.23
CA ILE A 373 0.05 16.61 -22.74
C ILE A 373 -0.65 15.91 -21.59
N SER A 374 -0.83 14.58 -21.65
CA SER A 374 -1.43 13.83 -20.55
C SER A 374 -0.59 13.89 -19.27
N GLY A 375 0.73 13.78 -19.40
CA GLY A 375 1.64 13.94 -18.28
C GLY A 375 1.55 15.33 -17.65
N VAL A 376 1.68 16.40 -18.45
CA VAL A 376 1.59 17.78 -17.96
C VAL A 376 0.24 18.06 -17.30
N ALA A 377 -0.87 17.61 -17.90
CA ALA A 377 -2.19 17.80 -17.33
C ALA A 377 -2.37 17.09 -15.97
N ASN A 378 -1.84 15.89 -15.83
CA ASN A 378 -1.87 15.15 -14.56
C ASN A 378 -0.99 15.77 -13.49
N TRP A 379 0.18 16.33 -13.84
CA TRP A 379 0.99 17.12 -12.90
C TRP A 379 0.27 18.39 -12.45
N LEU A 380 -0.39 19.10 -13.35
CA LEU A 380 -1.21 20.28 -13.02
C LEU A 380 -2.36 19.91 -12.07
N LEU A 381 -3.06 18.81 -12.33
CA LEU A 381 -4.10 18.30 -11.42
C LEU A 381 -3.52 17.95 -10.04
N LEU A 382 -2.35 17.34 -9.97
CA LEU A 382 -1.69 17.04 -8.70
C LEU A 382 -1.36 18.34 -7.94
N PHE A 383 -0.83 19.37 -8.60
CA PHE A 383 -0.58 20.66 -7.97
C PHE A 383 -1.87 21.33 -7.48
N ILE A 384 -2.92 21.32 -8.30
CA ILE A 384 -4.25 21.84 -7.89
C ILE A 384 -4.77 21.06 -6.69
N PHE A 385 -4.61 19.74 -6.67
CA PHE A 385 -4.96 18.87 -5.55
C PHE A 385 -4.24 19.28 -4.28
N ILE A 386 -2.92 19.36 -4.30
CA ILE A 386 -2.11 19.74 -3.13
C ILE A 386 -2.49 21.13 -2.62
N PHE A 387 -2.74 22.07 -3.54
CA PHE A 387 -3.11 23.44 -3.18
C PHE A 387 -4.53 23.54 -2.60
N SER A 388 -5.48 22.80 -3.18
CA SER A 388 -6.86 22.71 -2.70
C SER A 388 -6.95 22.01 -1.34
N PHE A 389 -6.23 20.92 -1.18
CA PHE A 389 -6.13 20.20 0.10
C PHE A 389 -5.62 21.10 1.22
N ARG A 390 -4.61 21.92 0.92
CA ARG A 390 -4.08 22.91 1.86
C ARG A 390 -5.11 23.94 2.29
N ARG A 391 -6.01 24.36 1.38
CA ARG A 391 -7.10 25.30 1.70
C ARG A 391 -8.23 24.65 2.51
N LEU A 392 -8.59 23.43 2.18
CA LEU A 392 -9.71 22.70 2.81
C LEU A 392 -9.38 22.24 4.23
N THR A 393 -8.16 21.77 4.47
CA THR A 393 -7.73 21.26 5.78
C THR A 393 -7.34 22.35 6.76
N GLY A 394 -7.10 23.58 6.30
CA GLY A 394 -6.57 24.67 7.14
C GLY A 394 -5.18 24.38 7.73
N VAL A 395 -4.62 23.23 7.41
CA VAL A 395 -3.28 22.84 7.85
C VAL A 395 -2.27 23.59 6.99
N ASN A 396 -1.72 24.68 7.54
CA ASN A 396 -0.48 25.20 7.03
C ASN A 396 0.64 24.21 7.35
N PRO A 397 1.23 23.48 6.39
CA PRO A 397 2.35 22.57 6.67
C PRO A 397 3.63 23.32 7.12
N LEU A 398 3.70 24.63 6.89
CA LEU A 398 4.65 25.55 7.49
C LEU A 398 4.11 26.16 8.79
N GLY A 399 3.31 25.36 9.50
CA GLY A 399 2.86 25.44 10.85
C GLY A 399 2.77 26.83 11.44
N ARG A 400 1.63 27.16 11.98
CA ARG A 400 1.65 28.04 13.16
C ARG A 400 2.62 27.39 14.14
N LEU A 401 3.79 27.96 14.30
CA LEU A 401 4.71 27.60 15.38
C LEU A 401 3.89 27.36 16.64
N PRO A 402 4.12 26.27 17.35
CA PRO A 402 3.39 25.96 18.59
C PRO A 402 3.38 27.21 19.47
N SER A 403 2.30 27.43 20.17
CA SER A 403 2.07 28.67 20.94
C SER A 403 3.18 29.01 21.94
N TRP A 404 3.98 28.03 22.34
CA TRP A 404 5.15 28.17 23.20
C TRP A 404 6.39 28.73 22.47
N LEU A 405 6.49 28.59 21.14
CA LEU A 405 7.55 29.23 20.32
C LEU A 405 7.17 30.62 19.79
N ARG A 406 5.90 30.99 19.86
CA ARG A 406 5.48 32.38 19.63
C ARG A 406 5.88 33.21 20.85
N GLY A 407 6.95 33.93 20.76
CA GLY A 407 7.25 34.96 21.74
C GLY A 407 5.98 35.78 22.00
N ARG A 408 5.58 35.92 23.27
CA ARG A 408 4.39 36.67 23.68
C ARG A 408 4.43 38.04 23.03
N THR A 409 3.48 38.34 22.17
CA THR A 409 3.35 39.70 21.62
C THR A 409 3.16 40.68 22.79
N PRO A 410 3.70 41.90 22.71
CA PRO A 410 3.61 42.87 23.80
C PRO A 410 2.19 43.13 24.33
N SER A 411 1.17 42.99 23.49
CA SER A 411 -0.24 43.14 23.86
C SER A 411 -0.78 42.03 24.80
N GLN A 412 -0.14 40.86 24.87
CA GLN A 412 -0.55 39.79 25.82
C GLN A 412 0.08 39.95 27.22
N ARG A 413 0.99 40.89 27.42
CA ARG A 413 1.56 41.19 28.74
C ARG A 413 0.65 42.07 29.60
N VAL A 414 -0.33 42.76 29.03
CA VAL A 414 -1.12 43.79 29.74
C VAL A 414 -2.40 43.26 30.37
N ASN A 415 -2.89 42.05 30.01
CA ASN A 415 -4.12 41.49 30.56
C ASN A 415 -3.90 40.33 31.50
N ARG A 416 -3.11 40.48 32.54
CA ARG A 416 -3.35 39.71 33.76
C ARG A 416 -4.39 40.48 34.56
N PRO A 417 -5.57 39.94 34.80
CA PRO A 417 -6.52 40.60 35.70
C PRO A 417 -5.88 40.71 37.08
N ALA A 418 -5.87 41.92 37.63
CA ALA A 418 -5.32 42.26 38.95
C ALA A 418 -5.84 41.35 40.11
N ALA A 419 -6.89 40.61 39.85
CA ALA A 419 -7.46 39.58 40.76
C ALA A 419 -6.55 38.35 41.02
N ALA A 420 -5.60 38.03 40.14
CA ALA A 420 -4.69 36.93 40.36
C ALA A 420 -3.49 37.27 41.25
N GLU A 421 -3.11 38.54 41.29
CA GLU A 421 -2.05 39.03 42.16
C GLU A 421 -2.52 39.27 43.61
N ALA A 422 -3.83 39.59 43.78
CA ALA A 422 -4.43 39.71 45.08
C ALA A 422 -4.59 38.36 45.81
N LYS A 423 -4.87 37.29 45.08
CA LYS A 423 -4.97 35.94 45.65
C LYS A 423 -3.61 35.34 46.08
N SER A 424 -2.50 35.68 45.43
CA SER A 424 -1.20 35.22 45.84
C SER A 424 -0.61 35.96 47.06
N LYS A 425 -1.06 37.22 47.31
CA LYS A 425 -0.67 37.98 48.51
C LYS A 425 -1.52 37.64 49.74
N GLY A 426 -2.77 37.14 49.54
CA GLY A 426 -3.65 36.72 50.65
C GLY A 426 -3.24 35.37 51.27
N VAL A 427 -2.62 34.48 50.52
CA VAL A 427 -2.21 33.16 51.00
C VAL A 427 -0.93 33.21 51.82
N LEU A 428 -0.11 34.30 51.73
CA LEU A 428 1.11 34.50 52.51
C LEU A 428 0.87 35.25 53.80
N ALA A 429 -0.37 35.74 54.07
CA ALA A 429 -0.71 36.45 55.32
C ALA A 429 -1.41 35.59 56.40
N GLU A 430 -1.74 34.32 56.09
CA GLU A 430 -2.37 33.38 57.03
C GLU A 430 -1.42 32.32 57.59
N THR A 431 -0.10 32.47 57.41
CA THR A 431 0.91 31.54 57.96
C THR A 431 1.93 32.28 58.86
N HIS A 432 1.44 33.16 59.72
CA HIS A 432 2.20 33.63 60.91
C HIS A 432 1.32 33.66 62.13
#